data_ba1dd579c4b28427e3e105089b45b688
#
_entry.id   ba1dd579c4b28427e3e105089b45b688
#
_cell.length_a   1.000
_cell.length_b   1.000
_cell.length_c   1.000
_cell.angle_alpha   90.00
_cell.angle_beta   90.00
_cell.angle_gamma   90.00
#
_symmetry.space_group_name_H-M   'P 1'
#
loop_
_entity.id
_entity.type
_entity.pdbx_description
1 polymer ?
#
loop_
_entity_poly.entity_id
_entity_poly.type
_entity_poly.pdbx_seq_one_letter_code
_entity_poly.pdbx_strand_id
1 'polypeptide(L)'
;MISKHDQMKLIMRFIGVPDEQDLSFLTDEPAISYLKELSQGATTVDLEQKFSVCKKKDLIKLLKNFLMFNPFYRYSASEALKCKVFDEIRDSKKEKSSHTKITLEIDSDEAFDYEKGSSPLFKLKDYQKIIEQEAQEVHKIWLEKVK
;
A
#
# COMPACT_ATOMS: atom_id res chain seq x y z
N MET A 1 24.67 -7.80 -5.96
CA MET A 1 23.60 -8.22 -5.01
C MET A 1 23.42 -7.07 -4.03
N ILE A 2 22.30 -6.35 -4.08
CA ILE A 2 22.03 -5.23 -3.15
C ILE A 2 21.75 -5.86 -1.79
N SER A 3 22.51 -5.48 -0.77
CA SER A 3 22.31 -5.96 0.60
C SER A 3 20.95 -5.49 1.14
N LYS A 4 20.30 -6.28 2.01
CA LYS A 4 19.08 -5.84 2.72
C LYS A 4 19.30 -4.53 3.49
N HIS A 5 20.52 -4.30 3.97
CA HIS A 5 20.93 -3.06 4.63
C HIS A 5 20.88 -1.85 3.69
N ASP A 6 21.20 -2.03 2.43
CA ASP A 6 21.17 -0.95 1.44
C ASP A 6 19.75 -0.51 1.11
N GLN A 7 18.79 -1.45 1.12
CA GLN A 7 17.39 -1.12 0.87
C GLN A 7 16.80 -0.23 1.97
N MET A 8 17.04 -0.55 3.26
CA MET A 8 16.55 0.27 4.36
C MET A 8 17.18 1.67 4.37
N LYS A 9 18.45 1.78 4.09
CA LYS A 9 19.14 3.07 3.91
C LYS A 9 18.54 3.88 2.76
N LEU A 10 18.21 3.24 1.64
CA LEU A 10 17.53 3.91 0.53
C LEU A 10 16.14 4.40 0.92
N ILE A 11 15.37 3.60 1.65
CA ILE A 11 14.06 4.00 2.16
C ILE A 11 14.20 5.24 3.04
N MET A 12 15.08 5.21 4.05
CA MET A 12 15.30 6.36 4.94
C MET A 12 15.80 7.60 4.19
N ARG A 13 16.57 7.42 3.14
CA ARG A 13 17.03 8.52 2.30
C ARG A 13 15.88 9.29 1.64
N PHE A 14 14.81 8.61 1.24
CA PHE A 14 13.67 9.21 0.54
C PHE A 14 12.52 9.61 1.45
N ILE A 15 12.26 8.82 2.49
CA ILE A 15 11.16 9.04 3.41
C ILE A 15 11.57 9.96 4.56
N GLY A 16 12.84 9.95 4.90
CA GLY A 16 13.40 10.61 6.08
C GLY A 16 13.81 9.60 7.14
N VAL A 17 14.56 10.10 8.11
CA VAL A 17 14.94 9.32 9.28
C VAL A 17 13.74 9.28 10.22
N PRO A 18 13.26 8.09 10.62
CA PRO A 18 12.13 7.98 11.52
C PRO A 18 12.47 8.50 12.91
N ASP A 19 11.57 9.26 13.49
CA ASP A 19 11.63 9.69 14.89
C ASP A 19 10.97 8.66 15.83
N GLU A 20 10.91 8.96 17.13
CA GLU A 20 10.30 8.05 18.11
C GLU A 20 8.81 7.83 17.85
N GLN A 21 8.10 8.84 17.36
CA GLN A 21 6.69 8.74 17.03
C GLN A 21 6.49 7.88 15.77
N ASP A 22 7.38 8.02 14.79
CA ASP A 22 7.37 7.17 13.61
C ASP A 22 7.63 5.69 13.93
N LEU A 23 8.42 5.40 14.97
CA LEU A 23 8.74 4.04 15.41
C LEU A 23 7.72 3.47 16.41
N SER A 24 6.73 4.23 16.84
CA SER A 24 5.78 3.85 17.90
C SER A 24 4.96 2.57 17.61
N PHE A 25 4.87 2.14 16.37
CA PHE A 25 4.19 0.90 15.98
C PHE A 25 5.05 -0.36 16.14
N LEU A 26 6.36 -0.19 16.36
CA LEU A 26 7.30 -1.31 16.56
C LEU A 26 7.39 -1.65 18.05
N THR A 27 7.32 -2.93 18.34
CA THR A 27 7.47 -3.48 19.69
C THR A 27 8.78 -4.27 19.84
N ASP A 28 9.48 -4.52 18.74
CA ASP A 28 10.73 -5.28 18.72
C ASP A 28 11.93 -4.35 18.97
N GLU A 29 12.48 -4.39 20.17
CA GLU A 29 13.63 -3.57 20.58
C GLU A 29 14.87 -3.76 19.69
N PRO A 30 15.25 -4.97 19.27
CA PRO A 30 16.32 -5.16 18.30
C PRO A 30 16.09 -4.43 16.98
N ALA A 31 14.86 -4.45 16.45
CA ALA A 31 14.52 -3.74 15.22
C ALA A 31 14.61 -2.22 15.40
N ILE A 32 14.12 -1.69 16.53
CA ILE A 32 14.20 -0.26 16.86
C ILE A 32 15.67 0.17 16.96
N SER A 33 16.49 -0.60 17.68
CA SER A 33 17.92 -0.31 17.84
C SER A 33 18.64 -0.31 16.49
N TYR A 34 18.34 -1.27 15.63
CA TYR A 34 18.89 -1.36 14.28
C TYR A 34 18.51 -0.13 13.42
N LEU A 35 17.27 0.31 13.47
CA LEU A 35 16.82 1.50 12.75
C LEU A 35 17.50 2.77 13.26
N LYS A 36 17.67 2.90 14.58
CA LYS A 36 18.40 4.01 15.20
C LYS A 36 19.86 4.03 14.76
N GLU A 37 20.53 2.88 14.69
CA GLU A 37 21.89 2.76 14.19
C GLU A 37 21.99 3.17 12.73
N LEU A 38 21.11 2.69 11.87
CA LEU A 38 21.06 3.05 10.45
C LEU A 38 20.80 4.54 10.21
N SER A 39 20.09 5.18 11.13
CA SER A 39 19.76 6.60 11.09
C SER A 39 20.99 7.49 11.30
N GLN A 40 22.02 6.98 11.95
CA GLN A 40 23.26 7.73 12.20
C GLN A 40 23.98 8.01 10.87
N GLY A 41 24.07 9.29 10.53
CA GLY A 41 24.71 9.72 9.29
C GLY A 41 23.85 9.55 8.02
N ALA A 42 22.58 9.22 8.16
CA ALA A 42 21.68 9.14 7.03
C ALA A 42 21.45 10.54 6.42
N THR A 43 21.66 10.66 5.10
CA THR A 43 21.35 11.88 4.35
C THR A 43 19.96 11.75 3.73
N THR A 44 19.10 12.71 4.01
CA THR A 44 17.74 12.75 3.43
C THR A 44 17.71 13.53 2.13
N VAL A 45 16.87 13.09 1.21
CA VAL A 45 16.62 13.79 -0.05
C VAL A 45 15.36 14.64 0.12
N ASP A 46 15.46 15.92 -0.19
CA ASP A 46 14.27 16.75 -0.29
C ASP A 46 13.46 16.37 -1.53
N LEU A 47 12.29 15.77 -1.29
CA LEU A 47 11.38 15.37 -2.38
C LEU A 47 10.88 16.58 -3.18
N GLU A 48 10.73 17.75 -2.58
CA GLU A 48 10.29 18.95 -3.29
C GLU A 48 11.37 19.42 -4.28
N GLN A 49 12.61 19.38 -3.85
CA GLN A 49 13.74 19.70 -4.71
C GLN A 49 13.88 18.64 -5.82
N LYS A 50 13.78 17.36 -5.49
CA LYS A 50 13.90 16.26 -6.46
C LYS A 50 12.81 16.31 -7.53
N PHE A 51 11.59 16.66 -7.15
CA PHE A 51 10.44 16.80 -8.04
C PHE A 51 10.15 18.26 -8.41
N SER A 52 11.17 19.11 -8.44
CA SER A 52 11.04 20.55 -8.78
C SER A 52 10.39 20.81 -10.15
N VAL A 53 10.48 19.86 -11.07
CA VAL A 53 9.79 19.91 -12.37
C VAL A 53 8.26 19.78 -12.22
N CYS A 54 7.80 19.16 -11.12
CA CYS A 54 6.38 19.04 -10.83
C CYS A 54 5.83 20.38 -10.30
N LYS A 55 5.06 21.07 -11.12
CA LYS A 55 4.45 22.36 -10.75
C LYS A 55 3.34 22.24 -9.71
N LYS A 56 2.70 21.06 -9.59
CA LYS A 56 1.61 20.81 -8.63
C LYS A 56 2.17 20.33 -7.29
N LYS A 57 2.40 21.25 -6.35
CA LYS A 57 2.91 20.94 -5.00
C LYS A 57 2.01 19.97 -4.22
N ASP A 58 0.71 19.98 -4.48
CA ASP A 58 -0.25 19.08 -3.83
C ASP A 58 0.00 17.61 -4.19
N LEU A 59 0.55 17.31 -5.37
CA LEU A 59 0.97 15.95 -5.74
C LEU A 59 2.17 15.49 -4.89
N ILE A 60 3.13 16.38 -4.64
CA ILE A 60 4.29 16.05 -3.81
C ILE A 60 3.85 15.83 -2.36
N LYS A 61 2.90 16.65 -1.87
CA LYS A 61 2.31 16.47 -0.54
C LYS A 61 1.57 15.13 -0.42
N LEU A 62 0.78 14.77 -1.42
CA LEU A 62 0.10 13.48 -1.48
C LEU A 62 1.11 12.32 -1.46
N LEU A 63 2.18 12.42 -2.26
CA LEU A 63 3.26 11.45 -2.26
C LEU A 63 3.91 11.31 -0.88
N LYS A 64 4.22 12.41 -0.19
CA LYS A 64 4.76 12.38 1.17
C LYS A 64 3.83 11.63 2.13
N ASN A 65 2.53 11.88 2.06
CA ASN A 65 1.55 11.21 2.92
C ASN A 65 1.40 9.70 2.65
N PHE A 66 1.63 9.26 1.41
CA PHE A 66 1.71 7.83 1.09
C PHE A 66 3.00 7.17 1.56
N LEU A 67 4.07 7.95 1.67
CA LEU A 67 5.40 7.46 2.01
C LEU A 67 5.75 7.66 3.49
N MET A 68 4.80 7.96 4.37
CA MET A 68 5.05 8.05 5.81
C MET A 68 5.67 6.75 6.33
N PHE A 69 6.69 6.87 7.19
CA PHE A 69 7.40 5.71 7.73
C PHE A 69 6.45 4.85 8.56
N ASN A 70 5.74 5.46 9.48
CA ASN A 70 4.72 4.80 10.28
C ASN A 70 3.50 4.47 9.39
N PRO A 71 3.13 3.19 9.25
CA PRO A 71 1.99 2.77 8.42
C PRO A 71 0.65 3.35 8.87
N PHE A 72 0.49 3.65 10.17
CA PHE A 72 -0.74 4.24 10.70
C PHE A 72 -0.93 5.71 10.34
N TYR A 73 0.14 6.39 9.93
CA TYR A 73 0.08 7.78 9.46
C TYR A 73 0.00 7.91 7.95
N ARG A 74 0.09 6.80 7.23
CA ARG A 74 -0.08 6.79 5.78
C ARG A 74 -1.54 7.03 5.43
N TYR A 75 -1.74 7.82 4.39
CA TYR A 75 -3.08 8.00 3.88
C TYR A 75 -3.67 6.68 3.39
N SER A 76 -4.89 6.40 3.83
CA SER A 76 -5.75 5.41 3.21
C SER A 76 -6.20 5.89 1.81
N ALA A 77 -6.68 5.00 0.97
CA ALA A 77 -7.24 5.36 -0.33
C ALA A 77 -8.37 6.40 -0.20
N SER A 78 -9.21 6.26 0.83
CA SER A 78 -10.31 7.20 1.10
C SER A 78 -9.83 8.59 1.47
N GLU A 79 -8.75 8.72 2.25
CA GLU A 79 -8.14 10.01 2.60
C GLU A 79 -7.45 10.63 1.39
N ALA A 80 -6.73 9.82 0.63
CA ALA A 80 -6.06 10.27 -0.59
C ALA A 80 -7.05 10.83 -1.60
N LEU A 81 -8.17 10.14 -1.83
CA LEU A 81 -9.21 10.59 -2.75
C LEU A 81 -9.84 11.93 -2.34
N LYS A 82 -9.79 12.33 -1.07
CA LYS A 82 -10.28 13.64 -0.59
C LYS A 82 -9.30 14.78 -0.84
N CYS A 83 -8.08 14.50 -1.31
CA CYS A 83 -7.09 15.52 -1.56
C CYS A 83 -7.49 16.43 -2.73
N LYS A 84 -7.18 17.73 -2.58
CA LYS A 84 -7.48 18.78 -3.59
C LYS A 84 -6.91 18.47 -4.99
N VAL A 85 -5.87 17.66 -5.08
CA VAL A 85 -5.26 17.28 -6.34
C VAL A 85 -6.24 16.59 -7.30
N PHE A 86 -7.31 15.99 -6.75
CA PHE A 86 -8.34 15.29 -7.51
C PHE A 86 -9.59 16.14 -7.78
N ASP A 87 -9.69 17.36 -7.23
CA ASP A 87 -10.90 18.18 -7.36
C ASP A 87 -11.25 18.49 -8.82
N GLU A 88 -10.24 18.65 -9.67
CA GLU A 88 -10.44 18.93 -11.11
C GLU A 88 -11.08 17.76 -11.89
N ILE A 89 -10.90 16.52 -11.42
CA ILE A 89 -11.39 15.30 -12.09
C ILE A 89 -12.52 14.62 -11.33
N ARG A 90 -12.86 15.14 -10.15
CA ARG A 90 -13.88 14.58 -9.27
C ARG A 90 -15.28 14.81 -9.85
N ASP A 91 -16.07 13.77 -9.90
CA ASP A 91 -17.49 13.84 -10.24
C ASP A 91 -18.30 13.10 -9.17
N SER A 92 -18.87 13.85 -8.24
CA SER A 92 -19.65 13.31 -7.12
C SER A 92 -20.86 12.48 -7.54
N LYS A 93 -21.34 12.65 -8.79
CA LYS A 93 -22.44 11.84 -9.34
C LYS A 93 -21.97 10.45 -9.76
N LYS A 94 -20.68 10.31 -10.06
CA LYS A 94 -20.05 9.04 -10.47
C LYS A 94 -19.36 8.33 -9.32
N GLU A 95 -18.99 9.07 -8.26
CA GLU A 95 -18.41 8.53 -7.05
C GLU A 95 -19.49 7.81 -6.23
N LYS A 96 -19.66 6.52 -6.48
CA LYS A 96 -20.61 5.69 -5.74
C LYS A 96 -19.86 4.85 -4.72
N SER A 97 -20.36 4.83 -3.48
CA SER A 97 -19.97 3.84 -2.49
C SER A 97 -20.85 2.60 -2.61
N SER A 98 -20.29 1.43 -2.37
CA SER A 98 -21.10 0.21 -2.27
C SER A 98 -22.03 0.32 -1.05
N HIS A 99 -23.31 0.01 -1.23
CA HIS A 99 -24.27 -0.05 -0.13
C HIS A 99 -24.10 -1.31 0.71
N THR A 100 -23.42 -2.31 0.18
CA THR A 100 -23.16 -3.58 0.85
C THR A 100 -21.65 -3.78 1.02
N LYS A 101 -21.24 -4.28 2.18
CA LYS A 101 -19.87 -4.73 2.39
C LYS A 101 -19.66 -5.95 1.49
N ILE A 102 -18.71 -5.86 0.56
CA ILE A 102 -18.30 -7.01 -0.22
C ILE A 102 -17.48 -7.90 0.73
N THR A 103 -17.97 -9.09 0.97
CA THR A 103 -17.22 -10.13 1.71
C THR A 103 -16.92 -11.20 0.68
N LEU A 104 -15.66 -11.36 0.33
CA LEU A 104 -15.22 -12.43 -0.54
C LEU A 104 -14.96 -13.65 0.35
N GLU A 105 -15.47 -14.82 -0.04
CA GLU A 105 -15.20 -16.05 0.71
C GLU A 105 -13.70 -16.36 0.75
N ILE A 106 -12.98 -15.93 -0.29
CA ILE A 106 -11.52 -16.04 -0.39
C ILE A 106 -10.78 -15.13 0.61
N ASP A 107 -11.44 -14.08 1.11
CA ASP A 107 -10.89 -13.13 2.10
C ASP A 107 -11.31 -13.48 3.53
N SER A 108 -11.82 -14.67 3.78
CA SER A 108 -12.01 -15.16 5.15
C SER A 108 -10.66 -15.26 5.86
N ASP A 109 -10.64 -15.01 7.17
CA ASP A 109 -9.40 -14.96 7.97
C ASP A 109 -8.52 -16.22 7.80
N GLU A 110 -9.14 -17.35 7.47
CA GLU A 110 -8.45 -18.62 7.17
C GLU A 110 -7.84 -18.64 5.76
N ALA A 111 -8.38 -17.88 4.80
CA ALA A 111 -7.90 -17.89 3.42
C ALA A 111 -6.57 -17.15 3.24
N PHE A 112 -6.23 -16.22 4.13
CA PHE A 112 -4.95 -15.50 4.10
C PHE A 112 -3.75 -16.32 4.62
N ASP A 113 -3.94 -17.54 5.04
CA ASP A 113 -2.84 -18.42 5.47
C ASP A 113 -1.83 -18.72 4.34
N TYR A 114 -2.21 -18.51 3.08
CA TYR A 114 -1.28 -18.62 1.96
C TYR A 114 -0.17 -17.54 2.01
N GLU A 115 -0.42 -16.36 2.56
CA GLU A 115 0.59 -15.30 2.73
C GLU A 115 1.61 -15.66 3.82
N LYS A 116 1.23 -16.49 4.76
CA LYS A 116 2.11 -16.95 5.85
C LYS A 116 3.13 -18.00 5.40
N GLY A 117 3.10 -18.40 4.14
CA GLY A 117 4.09 -19.32 3.53
C GLY A 117 4.10 -20.74 4.11
N SER A 118 3.18 -21.07 5.01
CA SER A 118 3.13 -22.33 5.75
C SER A 118 1.88 -23.16 5.48
N SER A 119 0.97 -22.71 4.61
CA SER A 119 -0.21 -23.52 4.29
C SER A 119 0.12 -24.59 3.26
N PRO A 120 0.08 -25.87 3.64
CA PRO A 120 0.19 -26.97 2.68
C PRO A 120 -1.08 -27.14 1.85
N LEU A 121 -2.12 -26.33 2.07
CA LEU A 121 -3.46 -26.54 1.54
C LEU A 121 -3.65 -26.07 0.10
N PHE A 122 -2.85 -25.11 -0.37
CA PHE A 122 -3.00 -24.59 -1.74
C PHE A 122 -1.71 -24.74 -2.54
N LYS A 123 -1.77 -25.57 -3.57
CA LYS A 123 -0.74 -25.63 -4.61
C LYS A 123 -1.08 -24.63 -5.72
N LEU A 124 -0.09 -24.21 -6.50
CA LEU A 124 -0.30 -23.32 -7.65
C LEU A 124 -1.46 -23.74 -8.56
N LYS A 125 -1.65 -25.05 -8.74
CA LYS A 125 -2.77 -25.63 -9.52
C LYS A 125 -4.15 -25.36 -8.91
N ASP A 126 -4.23 -25.20 -7.60
CA ASP A 126 -5.50 -24.96 -6.91
C ASP A 126 -5.91 -23.49 -7.10
N TYR A 127 -4.95 -22.57 -7.07
CA TYR A 127 -5.18 -21.18 -7.44
C TYR A 127 -5.60 -20.99 -8.88
N GLN A 128 -4.97 -21.73 -9.81
CA GLN A 128 -5.36 -21.70 -11.22
C GLN A 128 -6.82 -22.10 -11.40
N LYS A 129 -7.27 -23.17 -10.73
CA LYS A 129 -8.67 -23.62 -10.80
C LYS A 129 -9.64 -22.58 -10.25
N ILE A 130 -9.31 -21.94 -9.11
CA ILE A 130 -10.15 -20.90 -8.50
C ILE A 130 -10.28 -19.73 -9.49
N ILE A 131 -9.17 -19.25 -10.05
CA ILE A 131 -9.17 -18.15 -11.03
C ILE A 131 -9.98 -18.51 -12.27
N GLU A 132 -9.86 -19.74 -12.78
CA GLU A 132 -10.63 -20.22 -13.93
C GLU A 132 -12.13 -20.28 -13.62
N GLN A 133 -12.52 -20.72 -12.45
CA GLN A 133 -13.91 -20.77 -12.01
C GLN A 133 -14.51 -19.36 -11.87
N GLU A 134 -13.84 -18.46 -11.19
CA GLU A 134 -14.23 -17.06 -11.06
C GLU A 134 -14.36 -16.38 -12.44
N ALA A 135 -13.41 -16.59 -13.33
CA ALA A 135 -13.47 -16.04 -14.69
C ALA A 135 -14.68 -16.55 -15.48
N GLN A 136 -15.03 -17.85 -15.33
CA GLN A 136 -16.20 -18.45 -15.97
C GLN A 136 -17.52 -17.87 -15.42
N GLU A 137 -17.63 -17.70 -14.09
CA GLU A 137 -18.80 -17.09 -13.46
C GLU A 137 -19.00 -15.64 -13.89
N VAL A 138 -17.94 -14.83 -13.86
CA VAL A 138 -17.98 -13.44 -14.33
C VAL A 138 -18.41 -13.37 -15.80
N HIS A 139 -17.87 -14.25 -16.65
CA HIS A 139 -18.25 -14.31 -18.06
C HIS A 139 -19.73 -14.69 -18.25
N LYS A 140 -20.25 -15.64 -17.47
CA LYS A 140 -21.65 -16.04 -17.48
C LYS A 140 -22.58 -14.88 -17.08
N ILE A 141 -22.25 -14.19 -15.97
CA ILE A 141 -22.99 -13.01 -15.50
C ILE A 141 -22.99 -11.90 -16.57
N TRP A 142 -21.85 -11.70 -17.24
CA TRP A 142 -21.75 -10.71 -18.31
C TRP A 142 -22.65 -11.06 -19.50
N LEU A 143 -22.67 -12.33 -19.94
CA LEU A 143 -23.52 -12.79 -21.04
C LEU A 143 -25.03 -12.66 -20.72
N GLU A 144 -25.42 -12.81 -19.46
CA GLU A 144 -26.82 -12.61 -19.04
C GLU A 144 -27.24 -11.14 -19.03
N LYS A 145 -26.32 -10.20 -18.84
CA LYS A 145 -26.58 -8.75 -18.81
C LYS A 145 -26.53 -8.08 -20.19
N VAL A 146 -25.97 -8.74 -21.19
CA VAL A 146 -25.83 -8.20 -22.57
C VAL A 146 -26.96 -8.69 -23.48
N LYS A 147 -27.80 -9.61 -23.01
CA LYS A 147 -29.07 -9.98 -23.67
C LYS A 147 -30.19 -9.06 -23.21
#